data_9dfba4c4f84e6f3500d605d8340e93db
#
_entry.id   9dfba4c4f84e6f3500d605d8340e93db
#
_cell.length_a   1.000
_cell.length_b   1.000
_cell.length_c   1.000
_cell.angle_alpha   90.00
_cell.angle_beta   90.00
_cell.angle_gamma   90.00
#
_symmetry.space_group_name_H-M   'P 1'
#
loop_
_entity.id
_entity.type
_entity.pdbx_description
1 polymer ?
#
loop_
_entity_poly.entity_id
_entity_poly.type
_entity_poly.pdbx_seq_one_letter_code
_entity_poly.pdbx_strand_id
1 'polypeptide(L)'
;MKYRESQLDKRLRLWFANDNTKALLRSISIKSGGIRGLTPFHVDFEYPIAAFAGINGSGKSTLLALACCAFHNGSKGFKLPKRKNSYYTFSDFFVQHTEEIAPQGVVISYGIAHNNWKNFPPGVLPQQRKKKVGGKWNDYDTRVSKTVVFLGIERIVPHAERSQSRSYSRSFKNLKIKGWEDKVKEIVGYILGKKYEDYRHLEHTKYSLPIVIVGGVTYSGFNMGAGENALFDIFSTIYSCGENSILVLDEIELGLHAKAQRLFIEKLKEVCMQTHTQVICTTHSKEIFQCLPDDARFFIESVGGKTKITAGISSEFAFSKLGAIGEKELDLFVEDQVAKTLIETALGATIRSRVEITDIGSATAISKQLAALYVRRNDRKTLAIFDGDQKALEGDNLSHAEKMSENPGVDFQKWIKTKVGYLPGETWPEAWIVQKCKEIPDLIAHSLGIDIDQAPEILEYALQSGKHDEFYEIGRQVGLSKDRCLGLLCDAVCSNFPEEFADLKKFIITELG
;
A
#
# COMPACT_ATOMS: atom_id res chain seq x y z
N MET A 1 9.49 6.67 -8.22
CA MET A 1 10.82 6.72 -7.55
C MET A 1 10.88 5.60 -6.53
N LYS A 2 11.85 4.69 -6.64
CA LYS A 2 12.00 3.57 -5.68
C LYS A 2 12.38 4.16 -4.30
N TYR A 3 11.65 3.80 -3.26
CA TYR A 3 11.95 4.26 -1.90
C TYR A 3 13.36 3.79 -1.48
N ARG A 4 14.21 4.75 -1.08
CA ARG A 4 15.55 4.42 -0.57
C ARG A 4 15.50 4.35 0.95
N GLU A 5 15.60 3.14 1.46
CA GLU A 5 15.57 2.87 2.90
C GLU A 5 16.73 3.56 3.64
N SER A 6 16.39 4.32 4.67
CA SER A 6 17.36 5.01 5.53
C SER A 6 17.84 4.09 6.67
N GLN A 7 18.93 4.47 7.35
CA GLN A 7 19.36 3.79 8.56
C GLN A 7 18.31 3.87 9.69
N LEU A 8 17.53 4.95 9.71
CA LEU A 8 16.44 5.11 10.68
C LEU A 8 15.32 4.09 10.40
N ASP A 9 14.96 3.85 9.13
CA ASP A 9 13.97 2.85 8.78
C ASP A 9 14.38 1.43 9.21
N LYS A 10 15.64 1.08 9.00
CA LYS A 10 16.19 -0.22 9.45
C LYS A 10 16.08 -0.38 10.97
N ARG A 11 16.42 0.68 11.73
CA ARG A 11 16.31 0.68 13.19
C ARG A 11 14.86 0.59 13.67
N LEU A 12 13.94 1.31 13.03
CA LEU A 12 12.50 1.27 13.32
C LEU A 12 11.93 -0.13 13.07
N ARG A 13 12.26 -0.75 11.93
CA ARG A 13 11.83 -2.11 11.61
C ARG A 13 12.39 -3.13 12.59
N LEU A 14 13.69 -3.05 12.89
CA LEU A 14 14.35 -3.95 13.84
C LEU A 14 13.74 -3.83 15.24
N TRP A 15 13.52 -2.60 15.73
CA TRP A 15 12.82 -2.38 16.99
C TRP A 15 11.42 -2.98 16.94
N PHE A 16 10.63 -2.60 15.93
CA PHE A 16 9.25 -3.06 15.82
C PHE A 16 9.16 -4.59 15.73
N ALA A 17 10.01 -5.26 14.96
CA ALA A 17 10.00 -6.71 14.79
C ALA A 17 10.35 -7.47 16.08
N ASN A 18 11.31 -7.00 16.86
CA ASN A 18 11.91 -7.78 17.95
C ASN A 18 11.40 -7.41 19.36
N ASP A 19 10.75 -6.25 19.52
CA ASP A 19 10.33 -5.80 20.85
C ASP A 19 8.91 -6.24 21.20
N ASN A 20 8.81 -7.35 21.91
CA ASN A 20 7.53 -7.85 22.43
C ASN A 20 7.15 -7.18 23.78
N THR A 21 8.03 -6.39 24.39
CA THR A 21 7.78 -5.78 25.71
C THR A 21 6.82 -4.59 25.65
N LYS A 22 6.64 -4.01 24.47
CA LYS A 22 5.90 -2.76 24.25
C LYS A 22 4.43 -2.96 23.86
N ALA A 23 3.88 -4.16 23.92
CA ALA A 23 2.51 -4.47 23.54
C ALA A 23 2.13 -3.88 22.15
N LEU A 24 2.93 -4.19 21.13
CA LEU A 24 2.74 -3.67 19.76
C LEU A 24 1.58 -4.37 19.07
N LEU A 25 0.79 -3.62 18.30
CA LEU A 25 -0.26 -4.17 17.45
C LEU A 25 0.40 -4.70 16.18
N ARG A 26 0.38 -6.03 16.03
CA ARG A 26 1.00 -6.75 14.89
C ARG A 26 0.04 -7.08 13.79
N SER A 27 -1.24 -7.26 14.10
CA SER A 27 -2.24 -7.54 13.06
C SER A 27 -3.64 -7.14 13.48
N ILE A 28 -4.49 -6.91 12.47
CA ILE A 28 -5.93 -6.74 12.61
C ILE A 28 -6.61 -7.64 11.59
N SER A 29 -7.63 -8.38 12.03
CA SER A 29 -8.46 -9.19 11.13
C SER A 29 -9.93 -9.07 11.49
N ILE A 30 -10.81 -9.10 10.49
CA ILE A 30 -12.20 -9.51 10.65
C ILE A 30 -12.26 -10.96 10.20
N LYS A 31 -12.57 -11.89 11.13
CA LYS A 31 -12.64 -13.32 10.85
C LYS A 31 -14.00 -13.74 10.29
N SER A 32 -15.07 -13.09 10.74
CA SER A 32 -16.44 -13.31 10.26
C SER A 32 -17.31 -12.09 10.44
N GLY A 33 -18.43 -12.03 9.71
CA GLY A 33 -19.34 -10.90 9.70
C GLY A 33 -18.78 -9.69 8.93
N GLY A 34 -19.44 -8.57 9.06
CA GLY A 34 -19.02 -7.31 8.44
C GLY A 34 -19.36 -6.11 9.32
N ILE A 35 -18.64 -5.01 9.16
CA ILE A 35 -18.86 -3.78 9.90
C ILE A 35 -18.57 -2.55 9.01
N ARG A 36 -19.59 -1.71 8.81
CA ARG A 36 -19.49 -0.47 8.01
C ARG A 36 -18.73 -0.65 6.69
N GLY A 37 -19.17 -1.60 5.87
CA GLY A 37 -18.57 -1.88 4.56
C GLY A 37 -17.31 -2.75 4.58
N LEU A 38 -16.69 -2.97 5.74
CA LEU A 38 -15.61 -3.96 5.85
C LEU A 38 -16.18 -5.36 5.98
N THR A 39 -15.72 -6.27 5.14
CA THR A 39 -15.95 -7.71 5.18
C THR A 39 -14.71 -8.43 5.73
N PRO A 40 -14.68 -9.76 5.89
CA PRO A 40 -13.49 -10.44 6.38
C PRO A 40 -12.21 -10.07 5.63
N PHE A 41 -11.17 -9.71 6.39
CA PHE A 41 -9.84 -9.39 5.90
C PHE A 41 -8.79 -9.72 6.95
N HIS A 42 -7.53 -9.70 6.56
CA HIS A 42 -6.37 -9.77 7.44
C HIS A 42 -5.30 -8.77 6.97
N VAL A 43 -4.67 -8.09 7.93
CA VAL A 43 -3.52 -7.22 7.68
C VAL A 43 -2.49 -7.39 8.80
N ASP A 44 -1.23 -7.59 8.42
CA ASP A 44 -0.07 -7.63 9.32
C ASP A 44 0.69 -6.30 9.26
N PHE A 45 1.26 -5.91 10.39
CA PHE A 45 2.11 -4.74 10.54
C PHE A 45 3.55 -5.18 10.78
N GLU A 46 4.45 -4.79 9.89
CA GLU A 46 5.88 -5.10 9.96
C GLU A 46 6.73 -3.86 10.26
N TYR A 47 6.11 -2.69 10.22
CA TYR A 47 6.73 -1.40 10.47
C TYR A 47 5.88 -0.58 11.45
N PRO A 48 6.49 0.27 12.32
CA PRO A 48 5.73 0.99 13.36
C PRO A 48 4.79 2.07 12.83
N ILE A 49 4.95 2.51 11.60
CA ILE A 49 4.04 3.46 10.94
C ILE A 49 3.32 2.71 9.82
N ALA A 50 2.01 2.59 9.89
CA ALA A 50 1.17 1.97 8.88
C ALA A 50 0.24 3.01 8.25
N ALA A 51 0.42 3.31 6.97
CA ALA A 51 -0.37 4.27 6.23
C ALA A 51 -1.32 3.57 5.23
N PHE A 52 -2.60 3.85 5.35
CA PHE A 52 -3.67 3.29 4.52
C PHE A 52 -4.16 4.32 3.51
N ALA A 53 -4.01 4.02 2.23
CA ALA A 53 -4.67 4.73 1.14
C ALA A 53 -5.84 3.90 0.59
N GLY A 54 -6.74 4.53 -0.13
CA GLY A 54 -7.90 3.87 -0.76
C GLY A 54 -8.98 4.87 -1.13
N ILE A 55 -9.90 4.47 -1.99
CA ILE A 55 -11.02 5.31 -2.41
C ILE A 55 -11.93 5.68 -1.23
N ASN A 56 -12.74 6.73 -1.40
CA ASN A 56 -13.74 7.10 -0.41
C ASN A 56 -14.74 5.96 -0.22
N GLY A 57 -15.12 5.69 1.02
CA GLY A 57 -16.03 4.58 1.35
C GLY A 57 -15.38 3.19 1.41
N SER A 58 -14.07 3.03 1.15
CA SER A 58 -13.39 1.74 1.21
C SER A 58 -13.21 1.15 2.61
N GLY A 59 -13.56 1.90 3.67
CA GLY A 59 -13.48 1.43 5.06
C GLY A 59 -12.23 1.89 5.83
N LYS A 60 -11.44 2.84 5.31
CA LYS A 60 -10.24 3.38 5.98
C LYS A 60 -10.51 3.82 7.42
N SER A 61 -11.47 4.73 7.63
CA SER A 61 -11.81 5.24 8.97
C SER A 61 -12.41 4.16 9.86
N THR A 62 -13.08 3.15 9.28
CA THR A 62 -13.55 1.97 10.02
C THR A 62 -12.36 1.15 10.54
N LEU A 63 -11.32 0.93 9.73
CA LEU A 63 -10.10 0.25 10.14
C LEU A 63 -9.37 1.01 11.26
N LEU A 64 -9.30 2.35 11.17
CA LEU A 64 -8.75 3.17 12.26
C LEU A 64 -9.55 2.99 13.56
N ALA A 65 -10.87 2.96 13.49
CA ALA A 65 -11.74 2.70 14.64
C ALA A 65 -11.47 1.32 15.25
N LEU A 66 -11.26 0.29 14.42
CA LEU A 66 -10.85 -1.04 14.91
C LEU A 66 -9.51 -0.97 15.63
N ALA A 67 -8.51 -0.27 15.08
CA ALA A 67 -7.19 -0.11 15.71
C ALA A 67 -7.29 0.57 17.08
N CYS A 68 -8.12 1.61 17.22
CA CYS A 68 -8.38 2.28 18.50
C CYS A 68 -8.96 1.33 19.56
N CYS A 69 -9.76 0.35 19.15
CA CYS A 69 -10.43 -0.59 20.05
C CYS A 69 -9.58 -1.81 20.42
N ALA A 70 -8.34 -1.93 19.94
CA ALA A 70 -7.48 -3.08 20.22
C ALA A 70 -7.07 -3.18 21.70
N PHE A 71 -6.88 -2.05 22.36
CA PHE A 71 -6.34 -1.96 23.72
C PHE A 71 -7.35 -1.33 24.68
N HIS A 72 -7.08 -1.50 25.99
CA HIS A 72 -7.80 -0.84 27.05
C HIS A 72 -6.80 -0.19 28.00
N ASN A 73 -6.94 1.10 28.21
CA ASN A 73 -6.13 1.83 29.17
C ASN A 73 -6.96 2.04 30.45
N GLY A 74 -6.32 1.92 31.59
CA GLY A 74 -7.00 2.13 32.86
C GLY A 74 -7.44 3.59 33.05
N SER A 75 -8.26 3.86 34.06
CA SER A 75 -8.80 5.20 34.34
C SER A 75 -7.73 6.28 34.58
N LYS A 76 -6.52 5.91 34.93
CA LYS A 76 -5.37 6.79 35.14
C LYS A 76 -4.53 7.03 33.87
N GLY A 77 -4.87 6.39 32.72
CA GLY A 77 -4.16 6.58 31.47
C GLY A 77 -4.37 7.97 30.86
N PHE A 78 -3.47 8.32 29.93
CA PHE A 78 -3.61 9.57 29.16
C PHE A 78 -4.94 9.59 28.38
N LYS A 79 -5.56 10.73 28.34
CA LYS A 79 -6.77 11.00 27.52
C LYS A 79 -6.74 12.41 26.98
N LEU A 80 -7.29 12.60 25.79
CA LEU A 80 -7.51 13.93 25.24
C LEU A 80 -8.53 14.72 26.08
N PRO A 81 -8.48 16.06 26.12
CA PRO A 81 -9.37 16.89 26.93
C PRO A 81 -10.87 16.58 26.75
N LYS A 82 -11.32 16.34 25.52
CA LYS A 82 -12.72 16.02 25.22
C LYS A 82 -13.20 14.66 25.73
N ARG A 83 -12.29 13.75 26.00
CA ARG A 83 -12.65 12.36 26.27
C ARG A 83 -12.98 12.15 27.75
N LYS A 84 -14.05 11.39 28.00
CA LYS A 84 -14.40 10.93 29.34
C LYS A 84 -13.45 9.80 29.78
N ASN A 85 -13.19 8.85 28.87
CA ASN A 85 -12.37 7.67 29.13
C ASN A 85 -10.99 7.78 28.46
N SER A 86 -9.98 7.14 29.05
CA SER A 86 -8.61 6.99 28.51
C SER A 86 -8.49 5.84 27.51
N TYR A 87 -9.58 5.19 27.15
CA TYR A 87 -9.66 4.09 26.18
C TYR A 87 -10.83 4.30 25.23
N TYR A 88 -10.84 3.54 24.14
CA TYR A 88 -11.91 3.56 23.13
C TYR A 88 -12.73 2.26 23.19
N THR A 89 -14.01 2.41 22.93
CA THR A 89 -14.96 1.33 22.78
C THR A 89 -15.57 1.33 21.39
N PHE A 90 -16.14 0.23 20.96
CA PHE A 90 -16.83 0.18 19.66
C PHE A 90 -18.02 1.17 19.60
N SER A 91 -18.66 1.46 20.72
CA SER A 91 -19.74 2.46 20.80
C SER A 91 -19.26 3.89 20.61
N ASP A 92 -17.99 4.19 20.79
CA ASP A 92 -17.45 5.53 20.48
C ASP A 92 -17.43 5.82 18.98
N PHE A 93 -17.32 4.77 18.15
CA PHE A 93 -17.20 4.90 16.70
C PHE A 93 -18.42 4.40 15.93
N PHE A 94 -19.06 3.34 16.42
CA PHE A 94 -20.14 2.63 15.73
C PHE A 94 -21.48 2.96 16.34
N VAL A 95 -21.82 4.26 16.35
CA VAL A 95 -23.14 4.76 16.74
C VAL A 95 -24.13 4.43 15.62
N GLN A 96 -25.32 3.97 15.99
CA GLN A 96 -26.36 3.57 15.05
C GLN A 96 -27.65 4.31 15.35
N HIS A 97 -28.36 4.70 14.31
CA HIS A 97 -29.75 5.15 14.39
C HIS A 97 -30.67 3.92 14.61
N THR A 98 -31.86 4.14 15.12
CA THR A 98 -32.83 3.07 15.40
C THR A 98 -33.26 2.26 14.18
N GLU A 99 -33.19 2.86 12.99
CA GLU A 99 -33.50 2.22 11.71
C GLU A 99 -32.34 1.43 11.11
N GLU A 100 -31.12 1.62 11.64
CA GLU A 100 -29.93 0.92 11.13
C GLU A 100 -29.82 -0.49 11.71
N ILE A 101 -29.48 -1.44 10.86
CA ILE A 101 -29.26 -2.81 11.30
C ILE A 101 -27.91 -2.91 12.02
N ALA A 102 -27.96 -3.33 13.29
CA ALA A 102 -26.74 -3.54 14.06
C ALA A 102 -25.89 -4.67 13.46
N PRO A 103 -24.54 -4.51 13.36
CA PRO A 103 -23.68 -5.58 12.91
C PRO A 103 -23.83 -6.80 13.84
N GLN A 104 -23.98 -7.99 13.25
CA GLN A 104 -24.18 -9.24 13.96
C GLN A 104 -23.13 -10.28 13.56
N GLY A 105 -22.77 -11.16 14.48
CA GLY A 105 -21.84 -12.25 14.21
C GLY A 105 -20.42 -11.78 13.84
N VAL A 106 -20.06 -10.56 14.19
CA VAL A 106 -18.73 -9.99 13.87
C VAL A 106 -17.70 -10.53 14.84
N VAL A 107 -16.63 -11.09 14.29
CA VAL A 107 -15.46 -11.55 15.04
C VAL A 107 -14.23 -10.80 14.54
N ILE A 108 -13.65 -9.95 15.41
CA ILE A 108 -12.42 -9.21 15.15
C ILE A 108 -11.29 -9.87 15.94
N SER A 109 -10.13 -10.07 15.32
CA SER A 109 -8.94 -10.61 15.96
C SER A 109 -7.79 -9.61 15.83
N TYR A 110 -7.10 -9.37 16.95
CA TYR A 110 -5.91 -8.54 17.05
C TYR A 110 -4.72 -9.41 17.40
N GLY A 111 -3.65 -9.36 16.61
CA GLY A 111 -2.36 -9.91 17.01
C GLY A 111 -1.60 -8.87 17.82
N ILE A 112 -1.34 -9.15 19.09
CA ILE A 112 -0.64 -8.23 20.00
C ILE A 112 0.65 -8.88 20.48
N ALA A 113 1.79 -8.23 20.22
CA ALA A 113 3.08 -8.64 20.77
C ALA A 113 3.16 -8.21 22.24
N HIS A 114 3.49 -9.14 23.11
CA HIS A 114 3.64 -8.88 24.54
C HIS A 114 4.68 -9.79 25.18
N ASN A 115 5.16 -9.41 26.35
CA ASN A 115 6.15 -10.19 27.08
C ASN A 115 5.54 -10.94 28.30
N ASN A 116 4.63 -10.32 29.03
CA ASN A 116 4.13 -10.84 30.30
C ASN A 116 2.63 -10.56 30.50
N TRP A 117 1.78 -10.95 29.58
CA TRP A 117 0.36 -10.73 29.75
C TRP A 117 -0.35 -12.03 30.19
N LYS A 118 -0.95 -12.02 31.36
CA LYS A 118 -1.75 -13.12 31.93
C LYS A 118 -1.08 -14.50 31.84
N ASN A 119 0.17 -14.62 32.22
CA ASN A 119 0.93 -15.90 32.20
C ASN A 119 1.10 -16.55 30.82
N PHE A 120 0.81 -15.87 29.73
CA PHE A 120 1.15 -16.35 28.39
C PHE A 120 2.64 -16.14 28.12
N PRO A 121 3.28 -17.06 27.38
CA PRO A 121 4.67 -16.89 26.99
C PRO A 121 4.85 -15.66 26.10
N PRO A 122 6.04 -15.02 26.12
CA PRO A 122 6.33 -13.87 25.25
C PRO A 122 6.09 -14.20 23.78
N GLY A 123 5.55 -13.25 23.02
CA GLY A 123 5.29 -13.41 21.60
C GLY A 123 4.07 -12.63 21.12
N VAL A 124 3.48 -13.04 20.01
CA VAL A 124 2.26 -12.45 19.47
C VAL A 124 1.06 -13.31 19.85
N LEU A 125 0.15 -12.74 20.61
CA LEU A 125 -1.06 -13.42 21.06
C LEU A 125 -2.29 -12.86 20.34
N PRO A 126 -3.14 -13.70 19.73
CA PRO A 126 -4.42 -13.27 19.18
C PRO A 126 -5.43 -12.94 20.29
N GLN A 127 -6.01 -11.74 20.22
CA GLN A 127 -7.14 -11.34 21.06
C GLN A 127 -8.38 -11.14 20.22
N GLN A 128 -9.48 -11.78 20.57
CA GLN A 128 -10.73 -11.68 19.83
C GLN A 128 -11.73 -10.74 20.50
N ARG A 129 -12.48 -10.01 19.68
CA ARG A 129 -13.68 -9.26 20.07
C ARG A 129 -14.86 -9.79 19.26
N LYS A 130 -15.91 -10.16 19.96
CA LYS A 130 -17.09 -10.78 19.35
C LYS A 130 -18.32 -9.93 19.62
N LYS A 131 -19.06 -9.63 18.58
CA LYS A 131 -20.39 -9.02 18.65
C LYS A 131 -21.43 -10.11 18.48
N LYS A 132 -22.06 -10.53 19.59
CA LYS A 132 -23.12 -11.54 19.56
C LYS A 132 -24.40 -10.94 18.94
N VAL A 133 -25.22 -11.80 18.35
CA VAL A 133 -26.56 -11.43 17.87
C VAL A 133 -27.38 -10.90 19.06
N GLY A 134 -27.95 -9.71 18.92
CA GLY A 134 -28.72 -9.04 19.99
C GLY A 134 -27.93 -8.65 21.24
N GLY A 135 -26.60 -8.92 21.27
CA GLY A 135 -25.76 -8.73 22.45
C GLY A 135 -24.85 -7.51 22.36
N LYS A 136 -24.13 -7.26 23.46
CA LYS A 136 -23.03 -6.28 23.54
C LYS A 136 -21.72 -6.89 23.02
N TRP A 137 -20.73 -6.04 22.76
CA TRP A 137 -19.37 -6.50 22.57
C TRP A 137 -18.86 -7.15 23.85
N ASN A 138 -17.95 -8.14 23.72
CA ASN A 138 -17.39 -8.82 24.88
C ASN A 138 -16.59 -7.86 25.78
N ASP A 139 -16.32 -8.31 26.98
CA ASP A 139 -15.72 -7.56 28.07
C ASP A 139 -14.42 -6.85 27.68
N TYR A 140 -14.32 -5.56 28.03
CA TYR A 140 -13.19 -4.70 27.72
C TYR A 140 -12.04 -4.83 28.73
N ASP A 141 -12.31 -5.25 29.96
CA ASP A 141 -11.30 -5.34 31.03
C ASP A 141 -10.25 -6.43 30.78
N THR A 142 -10.55 -7.33 29.86
CA THR A 142 -9.61 -8.39 29.49
C THR A 142 -8.58 -7.99 28.45
N ARG A 143 -8.61 -6.76 27.97
CA ARG A 143 -7.68 -6.27 26.95
C ARG A 143 -6.30 -5.95 27.54
N VAL A 144 -5.28 -6.01 26.68
CA VAL A 144 -3.95 -5.52 27.04
C VAL A 144 -4.00 -4.03 27.31
N SER A 145 -3.35 -3.59 28.41
CA SER A 145 -3.28 -2.17 28.77
C SER A 145 -2.26 -1.45 27.90
N LYS A 146 -2.70 -0.39 27.21
CA LYS A 146 -1.84 0.49 26.41
C LYS A 146 -2.56 1.81 26.12
N THR A 147 -1.80 2.90 26.11
CA THR A 147 -2.30 4.21 25.68
C THR A 147 -2.53 4.22 24.17
N VAL A 148 -3.76 4.49 23.78
CA VAL A 148 -4.16 4.70 22.37
C VAL A 148 -4.81 6.06 22.27
N VAL A 149 -4.44 6.85 21.27
CA VAL A 149 -5.03 8.16 21.01
C VAL A 149 -5.45 8.26 19.56
N PHE A 150 -6.68 8.69 19.34
CA PHE A 150 -7.22 8.97 18.01
C PHE A 150 -7.29 10.47 17.77
N LEU A 151 -6.65 10.94 16.71
CA LEU A 151 -6.72 12.30 16.21
C LEU A 151 -7.39 12.28 14.82
N GLY A 152 -8.69 12.60 14.81
CA GLY A 152 -9.47 12.71 13.57
C GLY A 152 -9.26 14.04 12.87
N ILE A 153 -10.05 14.26 11.81
CA ILE A 153 -10.03 15.50 11.00
C ILE A 153 -10.35 16.76 11.79
N GLU A 154 -10.98 16.62 12.94
CA GLU A 154 -11.32 17.75 13.81
C GLU A 154 -10.09 18.58 14.23
N ARG A 155 -8.87 18.00 14.21
CA ARG A 155 -7.64 18.71 14.56
C ARG A 155 -7.34 19.89 13.63
N ILE A 156 -7.83 19.87 12.39
CA ILE A 156 -7.64 20.93 11.40
C ILE A 156 -8.83 21.92 11.33
N VAL A 157 -9.94 21.60 12.00
CA VAL A 157 -11.11 22.47 11.99
C VAL A 157 -10.82 23.71 12.83
N PRO A 158 -11.01 24.93 12.30
CA PRO A 158 -10.81 26.15 13.05
C PRO A 158 -11.68 26.20 14.32
N HIS A 159 -11.15 26.80 15.38
CA HIS A 159 -11.89 26.89 16.64
C HIS A 159 -13.26 27.58 16.51
N ALA A 160 -13.38 28.54 15.58
CA ALA A 160 -14.64 29.23 15.28
C ALA A 160 -15.74 28.29 14.78
N GLU A 161 -15.36 27.23 14.06
CA GLU A 161 -16.28 26.20 13.56
C GLU A 161 -16.54 25.10 14.59
N ARG A 162 -15.56 24.82 15.46
CA ARG A 162 -15.72 23.83 16.54
C ARG A 162 -16.71 24.29 17.62
N SER A 163 -16.79 25.59 17.88
CA SER A 163 -17.64 26.13 18.91
C SER A 163 -18.08 27.57 18.60
N GLN A 164 -19.37 27.82 18.68
CA GLN A 164 -19.94 29.17 18.55
C GLN A 164 -19.66 30.04 19.78
N SER A 165 -19.36 29.45 20.93
CA SER A 165 -19.09 30.19 22.17
C SER A 165 -17.66 30.70 22.21
N ARG A 166 -17.47 32.01 22.16
CA ARG A 166 -16.16 32.68 22.33
C ARG A 166 -15.78 32.84 23.80
N SER A 167 -16.68 32.57 24.74
CA SER A 167 -16.46 32.77 26.18
C SER A 167 -15.35 31.88 26.73
N TYR A 168 -15.13 30.72 26.15
CA TYR A 168 -14.09 29.79 26.60
C TYR A 168 -12.65 30.25 26.27
N SER A 169 -12.48 31.23 25.37
CA SER A 169 -11.15 31.72 24.96
C SER A 169 -10.29 32.20 26.14
N ARG A 170 -10.93 32.70 27.19
CA ARG A 170 -10.29 33.19 28.45
C ARG A 170 -10.13 32.08 29.50
N SER A 171 -10.65 30.89 29.27
CA SER A 171 -10.72 29.81 30.25
C SER A 171 -9.55 28.79 30.11
N PHE A 172 -8.64 29.02 29.17
CA PHE A 172 -7.44 28.19 29.02
C PHE A 172 -6.46 28.49 30.16
N LYS A 173 -5.98 27.43 30.79
CA LYS A 173 -5.03 27.53 31.90
C LYS A 173 -3.63 27.24 31.43
N ASN A 174 -2.67 28.01 31.91
CA ASN A 174 -1.25 27.67 31.82
C ASN A 174 -1.01 26.38 32.59
N LEU A 175 -0.53 25.36 31.93
CA LEU A 175 -0.07 24.15 32.57
C LEU A 175 1.38 24.34 33.06
N LYS A 176 1.78 23.51 34.00
CA LYS A 176 3.21 23.38 34.35
C LYS A 176 3.95 22.90 33.07
N ILE A 177 5.12 23.45 32.86
CA ILE A 177 6.06 23.02 31.81
C ILE A 177 6.26 21.51 31.93
N LYS A 178 6.01 20.77 30.87
CA LYS A 178 6.11 19.30 30.85
C LYS A 178 7.49 18.82 30.41
N GLY A 179 8.34 19.74 29.91
CA GLY A 179 9.73 19.50 29.52
C GLY A 179 9.91 19.00 28.08
N TRP A 180 8.85 18.90 27.29
CA TRP A 180 8.92 18.53 25.88
C TRP A 180 8.59 19.71 24.93
N GLU A 181 8.22 20.87 25.46
CA GLU A 181 7.75 22.02 24.69
C GLU A 181 8.81 22.50 23.69
N ASP A 182 10.07 22.58 24.10
CA ASP A 182 11.17 22.96 23.21
C ASP A 182 11.36 21.95 22.07
N LYS A 183 11.23 20.65 22.33
CA LYS A 183 11.32 19.61 21.31
C LYS A 183 10.20 19.76 20.27
N VAL A 184 8.97 19.96 20.71
CA VAL A 184 7.82 20.16 19.82
C VAL A 184 8.00 21.42 18.98
N LYS A 185 8.43 22.52 19.61
CA LYS A 185 8.75 23.79 18.94
C LYS A 185 9.77 23.63 17.82
N GLU A 186 10.86 22.92 18.10
CA GLU A 186 11.92 22.66 17.12
C GLU A 186 11.44 21.78 15.97
N ILE A 187 10.70 20.71 16.26
CA ILE A 187 10.14 19.80 15.24
C ILE A 187 9.18 20.55 14.32
N VAL A 188 8.23 21.29 14.88
CA VAL A 188 7.24 22.03 14.06
C VAL A 188 7.94 23.14 13.29
N GLY A 189 8.92 23.80 13.90
CA GLY A 189 9.75 24.80 13.24
C GLY A 189 10.52 24.26 12.04
N TYR A 190 11.13 23.09 12.17
CA TYR A 190 11.80 22.39 11.08
C TYR A 190 10.85 22.06 9.92
N ILE A 191 9.67 21.50 10.23
CA ILE A 191 8.68 21.09 9.22
C ILE A 191 8.16 22.30 8.42
N LEU A 192 7.88 23.41 9.10
CA LEU A 192 7.28 24.58 8.49
C LEU A 192 8.30 25.63 8.00
N GLY A 193 9.60 25.42 8.28
CA GLY A 193 10.65 26.39 7.98
C GLY A 193 10.49 27.69 8.79
N LYS A 194 9.95 27.61 10.01
CA LYS A 194 9.72 28.75 10.92
C LYS A 194 10.62 28.65 12.14
N LYS A 195 11.10 29.77 12.64
CA LYS A 195 11.82 29.84 13.92
C LYS A 195 10.86 30.32 15.01
N TYR A 196 10.45 29.42 15.89
CA TYR A 196 9.65 29.74 17.07
C TYR A 196 10.59 30.10 18.22
N GLU A 197 10.34 31.24 18.86
CA GLU A 197 11.07 31.69 20.06
C GLU A 197 10.56 31.00 21.31
N ASP A 198 9.25 30.85 21.42
CA ASP A 198 8.57 30.18 22.54
C ASP A 198 7.39 29.34 22.06
N TYR A 199 7.08 28.30 22.80
CA TYR A 199 5.87 27.48 22.64
C TYR A 199 5.30 27.12 23.99
N ARG A 200 4.03 27.34 24.18
CA ARG A 200 3.26 26.96 25.37
C ARG A 200 2.02 26.17 24.98
N HIS A 201 1.75 25.12 25.73
CA HIS A 201 0.57 24.29 25.57
C HIS A 201 -0.43 24.61 26.68
N LEU A 202 -1.57 25.19 26.33
CA LEU A 202 -2.63 25.47 27.25
C LEU A 202 -3.75 24.44 27.12
N GLU A 203 -4.43 24.15 28.22
CA GLU A 203 -5.58 23.23 28.24
C GLU A 203 -6.84 23.89 28.80
N HIS A 204 -7.95 23.55 28.20
CA HIS A 204 -9.31 23.76 28.68
C HIS A 204 -9.99 22.39 28.80
N THR A 205 -11.10 22.29 29.51
CA THR A 205 -11.84 21.02 29.73
C THR A 205 -12.15 20.25 28.44
N LYS A 206 -12.26 20.92 27.30
CA LYS A 206 -12.62 20.32 26.01
C LYS A 206 -11.55 20.48 24.92
N TYR A 207 -10.59 21.37 25.08
CA TYR A 207 -9.67 21.78 24.02
C TYR A 207 -8.25 21.96 24.54
N SER A 208 -7.28 21.74 23.68
CA SER A 208 -5.90 22.20 23.81
C SER A 208 -5.70 23.46 22.96
N LEU A 209 -4.79 24.33 23.35
CA LEU A 209 -4.48 25.56 22.62
C LEU A 209 -2.95 25.78 22.61
N PRO A 210 -2.29 25.66 21.46
CA PRO A 210 -0.92 26.09 21.30
C PRO A 210 -0.84 27.62 21.31
N ILE A 211 0.18 28.15 21.99
CA ILE A 211 0.60 29.58 21.92
C ILE A 211 2.07 29.61 21.56
N VAL A 212 2.43 30.43 20.59
CA VAL A 212 3.80 30.56 20.11
C VAL A 212 4.23 32.03 20.01
N ILE A 213 5.54 32.26 20.00
CA ILE A 213 6.16 33.55 19.69
C ILE A 213 7.03 33.38 18.45
N VAL A 214 6.82 34.24 17.45
CA VAL A 214 7.60 34.29 16.21
C VAL A 214 7.91 35.74 15.88
N GLY A 215 9.18 36.10 15.78
CA GLY A 215 9.61 37.48 15.51
C GLY A 215 9.08 38.49 16.54
N GLY A 216 9.01 38.09 17.82
CA GLY A 216 8.46 38.92 18.91
C GLY A 216 6.94 39.02 18.96
N VAL A 217 6.21 38.41 17.99
CA VAL A 217 4.74 38.41 17.92
C VAL A 217 4.18 37.15 18.54
N THR A 218 3.32 37.30 19.54
CA THR A 218 2.60 36.18 20.17
C THR A 218 1.28 35.93 19.47
N TYR A 219 1.04 34.67 19.08
CA TYR A 219 -0.27 34.25 18.59
C TYR A 219 -0.61 32.82 19.05
N SER A 220 -1.87 32.45 18.96
CA SER A 220 -2.38 31.17 19.46
C SER A 220 -3.03 30.36 18.35
N GLY A 221 -3.39 29.11 18.65
CA GLY A 221 -4.14 28.23 17.75
C GLY A 221 -5.46 28.82 17.21
N PHE A 222 -5.97 29.90 17.79
CA PHE A 222 -7.09 30.66 17.20
C PHE A 222 -6.72 31.38 15.90
N ASN A 223 -5.46 31.76 15.76
CA ASN A 223 -4.93 32.54 14.63
C ASN A 223 -3.84 31.77 13.87
N MET A 224 -3.60 30.50 14.17
CA MET A 224 -2.70 29.63 13.42
C MET A 224 -3.36 29.08 12.17
N GLY A 225 -2.58 28.81 11.15
CA GLY A 225 -3.02 27.99 10.03
C GLY A 225 -3.38 26.57 10.49
N ALA A 226 -4.34 25.93 9.80
CA ALA A 226 -4.83 24.60 10.17
C ALA A 226 -3.71 23.55 10.29
N GLY A 227 -2.76 23.52 9.33
CA GLY A 227 -1.64 22.60 9.35
C GLY A 227 -0.65 22.87 10.48
N GLU A 228 -0.38 24.14 10.80
CA GLU A 228 0.47 24.53 11.91
C GLU A 228 -0.12 24.04 13.25
N ASN A 229 -1.41 24.31 13.46
CA ASN A 229 -2.12 23.86 14.65
C ASN A 229 -2.14 22.33 14.75
N ALA A 230 -2.37 21.63 13.63
CA ALA A 230 -2.39 20.17 13.59
C ALA A 230 -1.03 19.56 13.96
N LEU A 231 0.09 20.13 13.52
CA LEU A 231 1.43 19.67 13.87
C LEU A 231 1.69 19.82 15.36
N PHE A 232 1.35 20.97 15.95
CA PHE A 232 1.45 21.16 17.41
C PHE A 232 0.60 20.13 18.16
N ASP A 233 -0.65 19.89 17.74
CA ASP A 233 -1.53 18.90 18.36
C ASP A 233 -0.96 17.47 18.25
N ILE A 234 -0.43 17.08 17.10
CA ILE A 234 0.13 15.74 16.89
C ILE A 234 1.35 15.52 17.80
N PHE A 235 2.36 16.38 17.71
CA PHE A 235 3.61 16.17 18.45
C PHE A 235 3.45 16.37 19.96
N SER A 236 2.66 17.36 20.41
CA SER A 236 2.35 17.53 21.82
C SER A 236 1.58 16.32 22.38
N THR A 237 0.69 15.73 21.58
CA THR A 237 -0.03 14.51 21.97
C THR A 237 0.91 13.32 22.11
N ILE A 238 1.82 13.09 21.15
CA ILE A 238 2.80 11.99 21.24
C ILE A 238 3.62 12.11 22.54
N TYR A 239 4.20 13.27 22.79
CA TYR A 239 5.00 13.48 24.00
C TYR A 239 4.18 13.44 25.30
N SER A 240 2.94 13.90 25.28
CA SER A 240 2.03 13.84 26.43
C SER A 240 1.56 12.42 26.74
N CYS A 241 1.48 11.53 25.77
CA CYS A 241 1.19 10.12 25.97
C CYS A 241 2.33 9.38 26.68
N GLY A 242 3.53 9.94 26.66
CA GLY A 242 4.74 9.27 27.11
C GLY A 242 5.20 8.18 26.13
N GLU A 243 6.13 7.36 26.59
CA GLU A 243 6.62 6.24 25.79
C GLU A 243 5.56 5.15 25.60
N ASN A 244 5.75 4.40 24.52
CA ASN A 244 4.98 3.18 24.26
C ASN A 244 3.49 3.41 24.05
N SER A 245 3.12 4.35 23.19
CA SER A 245 1.73 4.64 22.84
C SER A 245 1.38 4.19 21.41
N ILE A 246 0.10 4.19 21.08
CA ILE A 246 -0.40 4.10 19.69
C ILE A 246 -1.11 5.40 19.35
N LEU A 247 -0.67 6.01 18.27
CA LEU A 247 -1.33 7.17 17.67
C LEU A 247 -2.09 6.74 16.42
N VAL A 248 -3.37 7.00 16.39
CA VAL A 248 -4.23 6.73 15.24
C VAL A 248 -4.64 8.07 14.62
N LEU A 249 -4.29 8.28 13.35
CA LEU A 249 -4.46 9.54 12.63
C LEU A 249 -5.34 9.37 11.40
N ASP A 250 -6.43 10.12 11.29
CA ASP A 250 -7.21 10.16 10.06
C ASP A 250 -6.71 11.31 9.18
N GLU A 251 -6.48 11.03 7.87
CA GLU A 251 -6.02 12.00 6.87
C GLU A 251 -4.80 12.83 7.34
N ILE A 252 -3.70 12.15 7.54
CA ILE A 252 -2.48 12.66 8.19
C ILE A 252 -1.89 13.91 7.52
N GLU A 253 -2.11 14.09 6.21
CA GLU A 253 -1.62 15.17 5.38
C GLU A 253 -2.37 16.49 5.50
N LEU A 254 -3.58 16.48 6.07
CA LEU A 254 -4.46 17.63 6.05
C LEU A 254 -3.84 18.93 6.59
N GLY A 255 -3.97 19.99 5.83
CA GLY A 255 -3.43 21.30 6.15
C GLY A 255 -1.96 21.48 5.84
N LEU A 256 -1.26 20.47 5.28
CA LEU A 256 0.17 20.50 4.96
C LEU A 256 0.41 20.52 3.44
N HIS A 257 1.27 21.41 2.96
CA HIS A 257 1.77 21.35 1.58
C HIS A 257 2.82 20.25 1.39
N ALA A 258 3.06 19.81 0.15
CA ALA A 258 3.89 18.63 -0.19
C ALA A 258 5.26 18.60 0.52
N LYS A 259 6.01 19.71 0.55
CA LYS A 259 7.30 19.78 1.25
C LYS A 259 7.15 19.54 2.76
N ALA A 260 6.12 20.14 3.39
CA ALA A 260 5.87 19.95 4.81
C ALA A 260 5.46 18.52 5.13
N GLN A 261 4.71 17.85 4.25
CA GLN A 261 4.34 16.44 4.41
C GLN A 261 5.58 15.53 4.43
N ARG A 262 6.55 15.76 3.54
CA ARG A 262 7.81 14.98 3.53
C ARG A 262 8.60 15.17 4.81
N LEU A 263 8.81 16.42 5.23
CA LEU A 263 9.53 16.73 6.48
C LEU A 263 8.78 16.23 7.72
N PHE A 264 7.45 16.23 7.67
CA PHE A 264 6.62 15.68 8.74
C PHE A 264 6.84 14.18 8.93
N ILE A 265 6.85 13.38 7.84
CA ILE A 265 7.11 11.94 7.95
C ILE A 265 8.53 11.67 8.45
N GLU A 266 9.51 12.45 8.01
CA GLU A 266 10.89 12.35 8.51
C GLU A 266 10.92 12.53 10.03
N LYS A 267 10.34 13.62 10.54
CA LYS A 267 10.30 13.89 11.99
C LYS A 267 9.40 12.92 12.76
N LEU A 268 8.32 12.47 12.16
CA LEU A 268 7.46 11.45 12.77
C LEU A 268 8.23 10.13 12.99
N LYS A 269 9.04 9.69 12.05
CA LYS A 269 9.91 8.51 12.20
C LYS A 269 10.92 8.68 13.34
N GLU A 270 11.58 9.85 13.43
CA GLU A 270 12.49 10.15 14.52
C GLU A 270 11.80 10.07 15.90
N VAL A 271 10.63 10.70 16.00
CA VAL A 271 9.84 10.72 17.24
C VAL A 271 9.31 9.32 17.59
N CYS A 272 8.84 8.56 16.60
CA CYS A 272 8.43 7.17 16.81
C CYS A 272 9.56 6.31 17.37
N MET A 273 10.79 6.49 16.88
CA MET A 273 11.95 5.78 17.41
C MET A 273 12.30 6.21 18.84
N GLN A 274 12.19 7.51 19.16
CA GLN A 274 12.49 8.05 20.49
C GLN A 274 11.48 7.65 21.55
N THR A 275 10.20 7.65 21.20
CA THR A 275 9.09 7.42 22.14
C THR A 275 8.51 6.01 22.07
N HIS A 276 9.03 5.15 21.19
CA HIS A 276 8.46 3.83 20.90
C HIS A 276 6.97 3.88 20.58
N THR A 277 6.54 4.92 19.85
CA THR A 277 5.14 5.11 19.44
C THR A 277 4.87 4.40 18.12
N GLN A 278 3.81 3.60 18.09
CA GLN A 278 3.27 3.03 16.85
C GLN A 278 2.24 4.00 16.27
N VAL A 279 2.25 4.20 14.95
CA VAL A 279 1.31 5.07 14.24
C VAL A 279 0.51 4.26 13.22
N ILE A 280 -0.80 4.42 13.24
CA ILE A 280 -1.70 3.87 12.23
C ILE A 280 -2.49 5.03 11.64
N CYS A 281 -2.36 5.28 10.35
CA CYS A 281 -2.95 6.46 9.74
C CYS A 281 -3.60 6.18 8.39
N THR A 282 -4.47 7.11 7.98
CA THR A 282 -4.98 7.16 6.61
C THR A 282 -4.38 8.34 5.88
N THR A 283 -4.30 8.24 4.56
CA THR A 283 -3.80 9.31 3.71
C THR A 283 -4.38 9.24 2.30
N HIS A 284 -4.56 10.41 1.70
CA HIS A 284 -4.82 10.63 0.29
C HIS A 284 -3.62 11.30 -0.40
N SER A 285 -2.46 11.38 0.27
CA SER A 285 -1.26 12.04 -0.26
C SER A 285 -0.23 11.05 -0.80
N LYS A 286 0.12 11.22 -2.07
CA LYS A 286 1.24 10.53 -2.72
C LYS A 286 2.56 10.84 -2.00
N GLU A 287 2.75 12.09 -1.54
CA GLU A 287 3.96 12.53 -0.82
C GLU A 287 4.20 11.76 0.48
N ILE A 288 3.13 11.53 1.25
CA ILE A 288 3.20 10.72 2.48
C ILE A 288 3.62 9.28 2.14
N PHE A 289 2.97 8.68 1.14
CA PHE A 289 3.27 7.31 0.72
C PHE A 289 4.71 7.14 0.23
N GLN A 290 5.21 8.09 -0.57
CA GLN A 290 6.57 8.07 -1.09
C GLN A 290 7.66 8.17 0.00
N CYS A 291 7.32 8.74 1.16
CA CYS A 291 8.24 8.87 2.29
C CYS A 291 8.25 7.66 3.23
N LEU A 292 7.45 6.64 2.97
CA LEU A 292 7.36 5.43 3.79
C LEU A 292 7.93 4.21 3.06
N PRO A 293 8.52 3.23 3.76
CA PRO A 293 8.95 1.97 3.16
C PRO A 293 7.76 1.11 2.73
N ASP A 294 8.00 0.11 1.90
CA ASP A 294 6.94 -0.71 1.30
C ASP A 294 6.06 -1.41 2.35
N ASP A 295 6.67 -1.95 3.40
CA ASP A 295 6.01 -2.62 4.52
C ASP A 295 5.16 -1.68 5.43
N ALA A 296 5.25 -0.37 5.20
CA ALA A 296 4.44 0.65 5.85
C ALA A 296 3.21 1.09 5.02
N ARG A 297 3.10 0.64 3.77
CA ARG A 297 2.09 1.12 2.81
C ARG A 297 1.01 0.07 2.55
N PHE A 298 -0.22 0.48 2.72
CA PHE A 298 -1.40 -0.38 2.54
C PHE A 298 -2.43 0.32 1.65
N PHE A 299 -3.01 -0.43 0.73
CA PHE A 299 -4.13 0.04 -0.07
C PHE A 299 -5.37 -0.77 0.25
N ILE A 300 -6.46 -0.08 0.62
CA ILE A 300 -7.74 -0.70 0.94
C ILE A 300 -8.77 -0.39 -0.15
N GLU A 301 -9.39 -1.44 -0.67
CA GLU A 301 -10.42 -1.35 -1.70
C GLU A 301 -11.54 -2.37 -1.46
N SER A 302 -12.70 -2.13 -2.06
CA SER A 302 -13.78 -3.11 -2.12
C SER A 302 -13.85 -3.69 -3.53
N VAL A 303 -13.64 -4.98 -3.66
CA VAL A 303 -13.69 -5.71 -4.93
C VAL A 303 -14.80 -6.76 -4.87
N GLY A 304 -15.83 -6.60 -5.69
CA GLY A 304 -16.99 -7.51 -5.67
C GLY A 304 -17.68 -7.56 -4.29
N GLY A 305 -17.74 -6.43 -3.58
CA GLY A 305 -18.32 -6.34 -2.24
C GLY A 305 -17.46 -6.94 -1.12
N LYS A 306 -16.22 -7.39 -1.42
CA LYS A 306 -15.27 -7.91 -0.45
C LYS A 306 -14.14 -6.92 -0.20
N THR A 307 -13.76 -6.75 1.06
CA THR A 307 -12.62 -5.94 1.44
C THR A 307 -11.32 -6.63 1.03
N LYS A 308 -10.49 -5.90 0.30
CA LYS A 308 -9.13 -6.30 -0.04
C LYS A 308 -8.15 -5.26 0.48
N ILE A 309 -7.15 -5.71 1.24
CA ILE A 309 -6.04 -4.87 1.69
C ILE A 309 -4.77 -5.42 1.05
N THR A 310 -4.08 -4.57 0.29
CA THR A 310 -2.81 -4.91 -0.36
C THR A 310 -1.69 -4.17 0.37
N ALA A 311 -0.74 -4.91 0.93
CA ALA A 311 0.48 -4.38 1.52
C ALA A 311 1.58 -4.19 0.46
N GLY A 312 2.57 -3.37 0.72
CA GLY A 312 3.73 -3.18 -0.13
C GLY A 312 3.45 -2.48 -1.47
N ILE A 313 2.32 -1.82 -1.58
CA ILE A 313 1.88 -1.20 -2.84
C ILE A 313 2.70 0.06 -3.14
N SER A 314 3.10 0.24 -4.41
CA SER A 314 3.79 1.47 -4.81
C SER A 314 2.89 2.70 -4.70
N SER A 315 3.49 3.86 -4.46
CA SER A 315 2.76 5.13 -4.42
C SER A 315 2.10 5.45 -5.77
N GLU A 316 2.78 5.14 -6.85
CA GLU A 316 2.32 5.35 -8.23
C GLU A 316 1.01 4.59 -8.46
N PHE A 317 1.00 3.31 -8.19
CA PHE A 317 -0.19 2.47 -8.39
C PHE A 317 -1.33 2.80 -7.42
N ALA A 318 -1.03 3.03 -6.12
CA ALA A 318 -2.06 3.40 -5.15
C ALA A 318 -2.79 4.68 -5.58
N PHE A 319 -2.05 5.68 -6.07
CA PHE A 319 -2.61 6.98 -6.45
C PHE A 319 -3.14 7.00 -7.88
N SER A 320 -2.71 6.10 -8.78
CA SER A 320 -3.40 5.88 -10.06
C SER A 320 -4.81 5.32 -9.87
N LYS A 321 -4.98 4.43 -8.91
CA LYS A 321 -6.32 3.93 -8.54
C LYS A 321 -7.23 4.98 -7.89
N LEU A 322 -6.66 6.02 -7.28
CA LEU A 322 -7.41 7.14 -6.70
C LEU A 322 -7.75 8.22 -7.74
N GLY A 323 -6.90 8.40 -8.75
CA GLY A 323 -7.14 9.28 -9.89
C GLY A 323 -7.68 8.48 -11.07
N ALA A 324 -8.52 9.08 -11.92
CA ALA A 324 -9.08 8.43 -13.11
C ALA A 324 -8.04 8.12 -14.22
N ILE A 325 -6.76 8.40 -14.01
CA ILE A 325 -5.66 8.19 -14.96
C ILE A 325 -4.80 7.04 -14.42
N GLY A 326 -4.90 5.88 -15.07
CA GLY A 326 -4.23 4.66 -14.65
C GLY A 326 -2.73 4.68 -14.98
N GLU A 327 -1.89 5.29 -14.15
CA GLU A 327 -0.46 5.03 -14.20
C GLU A 327 -0.18 3.63 -13.68
N LYS A 328 0.37 2.77 -14.52
CA LYS A 328 0.84 1.43 -14.16
C LYS A 328 2.17 1.54 -13.42
N GLU A 329 2.49 0.54 -12.59
CA GLU A 329 3.72 0.54 -11.78
C GLU A 329 4.95 0.16 -12.59
N LEU A 330 4.77 -0.72 -13.58
CA LEU A 330 5.83 -1.34 -14.34
C LEU A 330 5.52 -1.24 -15.83
N ASP A 331 6.48 -0.74 -16.61
CA ASP A 331 6.46 -0.85 -18.06
C ASP A 331 7.10 -2.16 -18.49
N LEU A 332 6.38 -2.96 -19.24
CA LEU A 332 6.84 -4.22 -19.80
C LEU A 332 6.87 -4.12 -21.33
N PHE A 333 8.06 -4.18 -21.89
CA PHE A 333 8.26 -4.14 -23.33
C PHE A 333 8.30 -5.53 -23.92
N VAL A 334 7.58 -5.74 -24.99
CA VAL A 334 7.51 -7.01 -25.76
C VAL A 334 7.70 -6.72 -27.23
N GLU A 335 7.94 -7.77 -28.03
CA GLU A 335 8.21 -7.60 -29.46
C GLU A 335 6.94 -7.25 -30.22
N ASP A 336 5.86 -8.00 -30.00
CA ASP A 336 4.65 -7.91 -30.79
C ASP A 336 3.36 -8.19 -30.00
N GLN A 337 2.25 -8.19 -30.72
CA GLN A 337 0.91 -8.44 -30.18
C GLN A 337 0.74 -9.87 -29.67
N VAL A 338 1.44 -10.86 -30.22
CA VAL A 338 1.35 -12.26 -29.78
C VAL A 338 1.99 -12.40 -28.41
N ALA A 339 3.22 -11.87 -28.23
CA ALA A 339 3.91 -11.80 -26.97
C ALA A 339 3.08 -11.06 -25.91
N LYS A 340 2.47 -9.93 -26.29
CA LYS A 340 1.59 -9.14 -25.42
C LYS A 340 0.38 -9.95 -24.97
N THR A 341 -0.35 -10.56 -25.89
CA THR A 341 -1.56 -11.34 -25.58
C THR A 341 -1.24 -12.53 -24.67
N LEU A 342 -0.13 -13.23 -24.95
CA LEU A 342 0.32 -14.36 -24.15
C LEU A 342 0.63 -13.95 -22.69
N ILE A 343 1.36 -12.85 -22.50
CA ILE A 343 1.69 -12.34 -21.16
C ILE A 343 0.44 -11.83 -20.46
N GLU A 344 -0.43 -11.06 -21.13
CA GLU A 344 -1.68 -10.58 -20.54
C GLU A 344 -2.56 -11.74 -20.05
N THR A 345 -2.60 -12.83 -20.81
CA THR A 345 -3.37 -14.04 -20.45
C THR A 345 -2.71 -14.80 -19.30
N ALA A 346 -1.39 -14.96 -19.33
CA ALA A 346 -0.65 -15.66 -18.29
C ALA A 346 -0.68 -14.93 -16.92
N LEU A 347 -0.75 -13.59 -16.94
CA LEU A 347 -0.77 -12.80 -15.71
C LEU A 347 -2.17 -12.76 -15.09
N GLY A 348 -2.28 -13.13 -13.82
CA GLY A 348 -3.52 -12.96 -13.04
C GLY A 348 -3.92 -11.47 -12.95
N ALA A 349 -5.22 -11.19 -12.79
CA ALA A 349 -5.79 -9.84 -12.78
C ALA A 349 -5.07 -8.86 -11.84
N THR A 350 -4.59 -9.33 -10.69
CA THR A 350 -3.87 -8.52 -9.70
C THR A 350 -2.54 -7.99 -10.25
N ILE A 351 -1.76 -8.81 -10.96
CA ILE A 351 -0.47 -8.42 -11.54
C ILE A 351 -0.72 -7.61 -12.81
N ARG A 352 -1.59 -8.11 -13.70
CA ARG A 352 -1.95 -7.44 -14.96
C ARG A 352 -2.44 -6.00 -14.78
N SER A 353 -3.18 -5.73 -13.70
CA SER A 353 -3.63 -4.37 -13.39
C SER A 353 -2.50 -3.40 -13.02
N ARG A 354 -1.31 -3.91 -12.67
CA ARG A 354 -0.14 -3.14 -12.22
C ARG A 354 0.90 -2.92 -13.32
N VAL A 355 0.77 -3.62 -14.47
CA VAL A 355 1.76 -3.65 -15.55
C VAL A 355 1.19 -3.02 -16.81
N GLU A 356 1.93 -2.11 -17.45
CA GLU A 356 1.67 -1.60 -18.80
C GLU A 356 2.49 -2.40 -19.79
N ILE A 357 1.82 -3.17 -20.66
CA ILE A 357 2.49 -4.01 -21.65
C ILE A 357 2.43 -3.30 -23.01
N THR A 358 3.61 -2.94 -23.51
CA THR A 358 3.78 -2.19 -24.76
C THR A 358 4.56 -3.01 -25.77
N ASP A 359 3.99 -3.23 -26.95
CA ASP A 359 4.66 -3.84 -28.09
C ASP A 359 5.56 -2.80 -28.79
N ILE A 360 6.83 -3.13 -28.96
CA ILE A 360 7.88 -2.22 -29.47
C ILE A 360 8.23 -2.52 -30.94
N GLY A 361 7.96 -3.73 -31.42
CA GLY A 361 8.10 -4.14 -32.80
C GLY A 361 9.27 -5.07 -33.11
N SER A 362 10.35 -5.09 -32.33
CA SER A 362 11.46 -6.05 -32.53
C SER A 362 12.41 -6.09 -31.35
N ALA A 363 13.19 -7.19 -31.24
CA ALA A 363 14.24 -7.35 -30.23
C ALA A 363 15.26 -6.19 -30.24
N THR A 364 15.67 -5.74 -31.43
CA THR A 364 16.58 -4.59 -31.59
C THR A 364 15.94 -3.29 -31.10
N ALA A 365 14.65 -3.06 -31.36
CA ALA A 365 13.94 -1.89 -30.89
C ALA A 365 13.80 -1.87 -29.36
N ILE A 366 13.53 -3.01 -28.74
CA ILE A 366 13.51 -3.19 -27.29
C ILE A 366 14.88 -2.87 -26.68
N SER A 367 15.96 -3.41 -27.24
CA SER A 367 17.34 -3.17 -26.80
C SER A 367 17.70 -1.69 -26.84
N LYS A 368 17.31 -0.97 -27.91
CA LYS A 368 17.48 0.49 -28.03
C LYS A 368 16.69 1.26 -26.97
N GLN A 369 15.47 0.85 -26.71
CA GLN A 369 14.61 1.48 -25.71
C GLN A 369 15.19 1.33 -24.31
N LEU A 370 15.69 0.13 -23.94
CA LEU A 370 16.37 -0.10 -22.66
C LEU A 370 17.61 0.78 -22.52
N ALA A 371 18.45 0.87 -23.57
CA ALA A 371 19.63 1.74 -23.58
C ALA A 371 19.26 3.22 -23.34
N ALA A 372 18.22 3.72 -24.03
CA ALA A 372 17.73 5.08 -23.85
C ALA A 372 17.22 5.37 -22.44
N LEU A 373 16.55 4.41 -21.81
CA LEU A 373 16.07 4.54 -20.43
C LEU A 373 17.21 4.59 -19.43
N TYR A 374 18.25 3.79 -19.63
CA TYR A 374 19.46 3.81 -18.80
C TYR A 374 20.18 5.18 -18.87
N VAL A 375 20.42 5.67 -20.08
CA VAL A 375 21.09 6.97 -20.32
C VAL A 375 20.31 8.13 -19.69
N ARG A 376 19.00 8.11 -19.82
CA ARG A 376 18.10 9.13 -19.24
C ARG A 376 17.94 9.04 -17.73
N ARG A 377 18.51 8.02 -17.08
CA ARG A 377 18.34 7.71 -15.64
C ARG A 377 16.86 7.72 -15.25
N ASN A 378 16.02 7.06 -16.06
CA ASN A 378 14.60 6.98 -15.79
C ASN A 378 14.37 6.10 -14.56
N ASP A 379 13.74 6.64 -13.53
CA ASP A 379 13.44 5.94 -12.27
C ASP A 379 12.21 5.00 -12.37
N ARG A 380 11.53 4.96 -13.53
CA ARG A 380 10.36 4.10 -13.72
C ARG A 380 10.78 2.65 -13.81
N LYS A 381 10.08 1.77 -13.09
CA LYS A 381 10.29 0.32 -13.16
C LYS A 381 10.03 -0.15 -14.59
N THR A 382 10.99 -0.82 -15.18
CA THR A 382 10.90 -1.28 -16.57
C THR A 382 11.51 -2.65 -16.71
N LEU A 383 10.85 -3.54 -17.46
CA LEU A 383 11.36 -4.84 -17.89
C LEU A 383 11.16 -4.99 -19.40
N ALA A 384 11.93 -5.84 -20.02
CA ALA A 384 11.76 -6.29 -21.38
C ALA A 384 11.66 -7.81 -21.41
N ILE A 385 10.65 -8.32 -22.12
CA ILE A 385 10.47 -9.76 -22.36
C ILE A 385 10.63 -9.99 -23.84
N PHE A 386 11.69 -10.69 -24.19
CA PHE A 386 11.96 -11.12 -25.54
C PHE A 386 11.26 -12.43 -25.87
N ASP A 387 11.06 -12.70 -27.14
CA ASP A 387 10.59 -13.99 -27.60
C ASP A 387 11.55 -15.12 -27.25
N GLY A 388 11.04 -16.36 -27.18
CA GLY A 388 11.84 -17.51 -26.76
C GLY A 388 13.04 -17.78 -27.67
N ASP A 389 12.89 -17.55 -28.98
CA ASP A 389 13.96 -17.71 -29.97
C ASP A 389 15.11 -16.69 -29.81
N GLN A 390 14.85 -15.55 -29.15
CA GLN A 390 15.85 -14.52 -28.87
C GLN A 390 16.81 -14.91 -27.75
N LYS A 391 16.51 -15.95 -26.98
CA LYS A 391 17.39 -16.44 -25.89
C LYS A 391 18.76 -16.87 -26.41
N ALA A 392 18.80 -17.52 -27.58
CA ALA A 392 20.04 -17.89 -28.26
C ALA A 392 20.83 -16.67 -28.78
N LEU A 393 20.17 -15.52 -28.95
CA LEU A 393 20.74 -14.27 -29.47
C LEU A 393 20.99 -13.22 -28.37
N GLU A 394 21.00 -13.63 -27.11
CA GLU A 394 21.18 -12.72 -25.96
C GLU A 394 22.41 -11.83 -26.11
N GLY A 395 23.54 -12.40 -26.53
CA GLY A 395 24.78 -11.66 -26.74
C GLY A 395 24.66 -10.54 -27.79
N ASP A 396 23.95 -10.81 -28.89
CA ASP A 396 23.73 -9.84 -29.96
C ASP A 396 22.78 -8.73 -29.51
N ASN A 397 21.70 -9.08 -28.81
CA ASN A 397 20.74 -8.11 -28.28
C ASN A 397 21.39 -7.18 -27.23
N LEU A 398 22.22 -7.71 -26.34
CA LEU A 398 22.99 -6.92 -25.39
C LEU A 398 24.02 -6.02 -26.09
N SER A 399 24.71 -6.53 -27.12
CA SER A 399 25.66 -5.73 -27.94
C SER A 399 24.96 -4.57 -28.66
N HIS A 400 23.74 -4.79 -29.15
CA HIS A 400 22.95 -3.70 -29.74
C HIS A 400 22.61 -2.60 -28.71
N ALA A 401 22.23 -2.99 -27.50
CA ALA A 401 21.96 -2.03 -26.41
C ALA A 401 23.22 -1.27 -26.00
N GLU A 402 24.38 -1.94 -25.92
CA GLU A 402 25.67 -1.31 -25.59
C GLU A 402 26.08 -0.25 -26.62
N LYS A 403 25.97 -0.56 -27.91
CA LYS A 403 26.29 0.38 -28.99
C LYS A 403 25.45 1.65 -28.96
N MET A 404 24.26 1.59 -28.37
CA MET A 404 23.34 2.73 -28.27
C MET A 404 23.55 3.56 -26.99
N SER A 405 24.22 3.02 -25.99
CA SER A 405 24.63 3.77 -24.79
C SER A 405 26.01 4.38 -25.05
N GLU A 406 26.13 5.69 -25.13
CA GLU A 406 27.37 6.41 -25.51
C GLU A 406 28.56 6.13 -24.57
N ASN A 407 28.36 5.47 -23.42
CA ASN A 407 29.41 5.03 -22.50
C ASN A 407 28.92 3.81 -21.68
N PRO A 408 28.95 2.62 -22.24
CA PRO A 408 28.54 1.40 -21.53
C PRO A 408 29.63 1.01 -20.52
N GLY A 409 29.49 1.46 -19.28
CA GLY A 409 30.34 0.98 -18.18
C GLY A 409 29.88 -0.41 -17.70
N VAL A 410 30.70 -1.04 -16.86
CA VAL A 410 30.39 -2.35 -16.21
C VAL A 410 29.01 -2.32 -15.52
N ASP A 411 28.56 -1.16 -15.08
CA ASP A 411 27.27 -0.99 -14.42
C ASP A 411 26.10 -1.11 -15.40
N PHE A 412 26.24 -0.72 -16.66
CA PHE A 412 25.21 -0.94 -17.68
C PHE A 412 24.96 -2.42 -17.96
N GLN A 413 26.01 -3.19 -18.13
CA GLN A 413 25.89 -4.63 -18.39
C GLN A 413 25.23 -5.37 -17.23
N LYS A 414 25.54 -4.99 -15.99
CA LYS A 414 24.88 -5.55 -14.81
C LYS A 414 23.41 -5.14 -14.76
N TRP A 415 23.12 -3.87 -15.02
CA TRP A 415 21.76 -3.35 -14.99
C TRP A 415 20.88 -4.01 -16.05
N ILE A 416 21.31 -4.06 -17.32
CA ILE A 416 20.49 -4.59 -18.40
C ILE A 416 20.14 -6.06 -18.21
N LYS A 417 21.06 -6.88 -17.70
CA LYS A 417 20.81 -8.29 -17.39
C LYS A 417 19.70 -8.48 -16.33
N THR A 418 19.51 -7.50 -15.44
CA THR A 418 18.41 -7.53 -14.47
C THR A 418 17.08 -7.07 -15.05
N LYS A 419 17.06 -6.56 -16.28
CA LYS A 419 15.89 -5.99 -16.94
C LYS A 419 15.34 -6.84 -18.08
N VAL A 420 16.03 -7.90 -18.45
CA VAL A 420 15.69 -8.77 -19.58
C VAL A 420 15.18 -10.13 -19.09
N GLY A 421 14.07 -10.56 -19.62
CA GLY A 421 13.51 -11.90 -19.50
C GLY A 421 13.09 -12.44 -20.87
N TYR A 422 12.63 -13.68 -20.91
CA TYR A 422 12.24 -14.38 -22.14
C TYR A 422 10.90 -15.06 -21.96
N LEU A 423 10.13 -15.13 -23.05
CA LEU A 423 8.96 -15.98 -23.15
C LEU A 423 9.36 -17.47 -23.03
N PRO A 424 8.43 -18.35 -22.66
CA PRO A 424 8.65 -19.78 -22.65
C PRO A 424 9.03 -20.33 -24.05
N GLY A 425 9.79 -21.42 -24.07
CA GLY A 425 10.21 -22.08 -25.30
C GLY A 425 11.53 -21.57 -25.87
N GLU A 426 11.89 -22.13 -27.02
CA GLU A 426 13.12 -21.81 -27.78
C GLU A 426 12.83 -21.41 -29.22
N THR A 427 11.53 -21.27 -29.56
CA THR A 427 11.03 -20.85 -30.86
C THR A 427 10.28 -19.54 -30.74
N TRP A 428 9.83 -18.99 -31.87
CA TRP A 428 8.93 -17.83 -31.84
C TRP A 428 7.59 -18.18 -31.19
N PRO A 429 6.90 -17.22 -30.56
CA PRO A 429 5.75 -17.49 -29.69
C PRO A 429 4.61 -18.24 -30.37
N GLU A 430 4.28 -17.93 -31.62
CA GLU A 430 3.18 -18.60 -32.36
C GLU A 430 3.42 -20.10 -32.47
N ALA A 431 4.62 -20.51 -32.90
CA ALA A 431 4.96 -21.92 -33.04
C ALA A 431 4.95 -22.63 -31.68
N TRP A 432 5.48 -21.99 -30.64
CA TRP A 432 5.48 -22.56 -29.30
C TRP A 432 4.05 -22.77 -28.77
N ILE A 433 3.16 -21.77 -28.94
CA ILE A 433 1.75 -21.88 -28.53
C ILE A 433 1.08 -23.04 -29.27
N VAL A 434 1.25 -23.13 -30.61
CA VAL A 434 0.64 -24.20 -31.40
C VAL A 434 1.20 -25.57 -31.03
N GLN A 435 2.51 -25.68 -30.75
CA GLN A 435 3.12 -26.92 -30.24
C GLN A 435 2.51 -27.36 -28.91
N LYS A 436 2.28 -26.42 -27.96
CA LYS A 436 1.60 -26.73 -26.69
C LYS A 436 0.14 -27.12 -26.90
N CYS A 437 -0.54 -26.50 -27.84
CA CYS A 437 -1.91 -26.89 -28.19
C CYS A 437 -2.02 -28.33 -28.70
N LYS A 438 -0.97 -28.88 -29.37
CA LYS A 438 -0.93 -30.28 -29.77
C LYS A 438 -0.89 -31.27 -28.60
N GLU A 439 -0.47 -30.84 -27.43
CA GLU A 439 -0.48 -31.67 -26.22
C GLU A 439 -1.90 -31.81 -25.61
N ILE A 440 -2.85 -30.94 -26.01
CA ILE A 440 -4.22 -30.85 -25.49
C ILE A 440 -5.28 -30.78 -26.61
N PRO A 441 -5.27 -31.68 -27.61
CA PRO A 441 -6.07 -31.54 -28.83
C PRO A 441 -7.58 -31.51 -28.57
N ASP A 442 -8.09 -32.27 -27.62
CA ASP A 442 -9.52 -32.32 -27.28
C ASP A 442 -10.04 -30.96 -26.78
N LEU A 443 -9.24 -30.27 -25.95
CA LEU A 443 -9.58 -28.96 -25.45
C LEU A 443 -9.54 -27.91 -26.57
N ILE A 444 -8.55 -28.01 -27.45
CA ILE A 444 -8.44 -27.12 -28.60
C ILE A 444 -9.61 -27.32 -29.58
N ALA A 445 -9.99 -28.55 -29.88
CA ALA A 445 -11.18 -28.84 -30.71
C ALA A 445 -12.43 -28.18 -30.10
N HIS A 446 -12.66 -28.35 -28.81
CA HIS A 446 -13.77 -27.69 -28.13
C HIS A 446 -13.71 -26.16 -28.18
N SER A 447 -12.52 -25.58 -27.95
CA SER A 447 -12.32 -24.12 -27.96
C SER A 447 -12.51 -23.49 -29.34
N LEU A 448 -12.12 -24.21 -30.39
CA LEU A 448 -12.28 -23.78 -31.80
C LEU A 448 -13.64 -24.15 -32.40
N GLY A 449 -14.44 -25.01 -31.76
CA GLY A 449 -15.74 -25.48 -32.23
C GLY A 449 -15.65 -26.43 -33.42
N ILE A 450 -14.65 -27.31 -33.43
CA ILE A 450 -14.37 -28.31 -34.47
C ILE A 450 -14.43 -29.74 -33.88
N ASP A 451 -14.46 -30.74 -34.78
CA ASP A 451 -14.35 -32.13 -34.37
C ASP A 451 -12.95 -32.46 -33.82
N ILE A 452 -12.88 -33.36 -32.86
CA ILE A 452 -11.61 -33.69 -32.14
C ILE A 452 -10.55 -34.21 -33.14
N ASP A 453 -10.94 -34.98 -34.11
CA ASP A 453 -10.05 -35.57 -35.13
C ASP A 453 -9.43 -34.52 -36.07
N GLN A 454 -10.08 -33.35 -36.22
CA GLN A 454 -9.57 -32.25 -37.07
C GLN A 454 -8.48 -31.41 -36.40
N ALA A 455 -8.48 -31.32 -35.08
CA ALA A 455 -7.55 -30.43 -34.33
C ALA A 455 -6.07 -30.76 -34.61
N PRO A 456 -5.60 -32.03 -34.55
CA PRO A 456 -4.21 -32.35 -34.85
C PRO A 456 -3.77 -31.96 -36.26
N GLU A 457 -4.63 -32.19 -37.27
CA GLU A 457 -4.35 -31.84 -38.68
C GLU A 457 -4.21 -30.33 -38.86
N ILE A 458 -5.14 -29.56 -38.32
CA ILE A 458 -5.15 -28.10 -38.43
C ILE A 458 -3.92 -27.50 -37.74
N LEU A 459 -3.57 -27.98 -36.55
CA LEU A 459 -2.40 -27.51 -35.82
C LEU A 459 -1.09 -27.87 -36.53
N GLU A 460 -0.98 -29.08 -37.10
CA GLU A 460 0.19 -29.50 -37.89
C GLU A 460 0.34 -28.65 -39.15
N TYR A 461 -0.75 -28.42 -39.85
CA TYR A 461 -0.75 -27.57 -41.04
C TYR A 461 -0.31 -26.14 -40.69
N ALA A 462 -0.80 -25.59 -39.60
CA ALA A 462 -0.42 -24.24 -39.15
C ALA A 462 1.09 -24.13 -38.89
N LEU A 463 1.70 -25.13 -38.27
CA LEU A 463 3.17 -25.15 -38.04
C LEU A 463 3.99 -25.21 -39.34
N GLN A 464 3.42 -25.70 -40.43
CA GLN A 464 4.06 -25.79 -41.75
C GLN A 464 3.81 -24.58 -42.61
N SER A 465 2.87 -23.67 -42.25
CA SER A 465 2.41 -22.57 -43.11
C SER A 465 3.41 -21.40 -43.21
N GLY A 466 4.35 -21.30 -42.29
CA GLY A 466 5.35 -20.23 -42.25
C GLY A 466 5.35 -19.44 -40.94
N LYS A 467 6.48 -18.80 -40.66
CA LYS A 467 6.68 -18.01 -39.43
C LYS A 467 5.66 -16.85 -39.38
N HIS A 468 4.91 -16.74 -38.29
CA HIS A 468 3.91 -15.73 -37.97
C HIS A 468 2.55 -15.86 -38.71
N ASP A 469 2.35 -16.90 -39.50
CA ASP A 469 1.08 -17.15 -40.22
C ASP A 469 0.19 -18.19 -39.51
N GLU A 470 0.67 -18.83 -38.45
CA GLU A 470 0.04 -19.95 -37.77
C GLU A 470 -1.42 -19.64 -37.37
N PHE A 471 -1.66 -18.53 -36.65
CA PHE A 471 -3.01 -18.18 -36.20
C PHE A 471 -3.93 -17.71 -37.36
N TYR A 472 -3.35 -17.14 -38.40
CA TYR A 472 -4.10 -16.79 -39.58
C TYR A 472 -4.61 -18.05 -40.31
N GLU A 473 -3.75 -19.04 -40.48
CA GLU A 473 -4.10 -20.29 -41.14
C GLU A 473 -5.09 -21.13 -40.31
N ILE A 474 -4.92 -21.21 -39.00
CA ILE A 474 -5.94 -21.82 -38.13
C ILE A 474 -7.27 -21.10 -38.29
N GLY A 475 -7.28 -19.78 -38.18
CA GLY A 475 -8.50 -18.98 -38.30
C GLY A 475 -9.21 -19.16 -39.62
N ARG A 476 -8.46 -19.22 -40.71
CA ARG A 476 -9.00 -19.45 -42.07
C ARG A 476 -9.71 -20.81 -42.17
N GLN A 477 -9.17 -21.86 -41.55
CA GLN A 477 -9.76 -23.20 -41.60
C GLN A 477 -11.00 -23.33 -40.72
N VAL A 478 -11.03 -22.65 -39.57
CA VAL A 478 -12.13 -22.76 -38.61
C VAL A 478 -13.15 -21.61 -38.69
N GLY A 479 -12.95 -20.65 -39.60
CA GLY A 479 -13.86 -19.52 -39.81
C GLY A 479 -13.77 -18.44 -38.70
N LEU A 480 -12.61 -18.30 -38.02
CA LEU A 480 -12.35 -17.29 -36.98
C LEU A 480 -11.30 -16.27 -37.44
N SER A 481 -11.29 -15.09 -36.82
CA SER A 481 -10.22 -14.11 -37.04
C SER A 481 -8.92 -14.56 -36.39
N LYS A 482 -7.76 -14.09 -36.89
CA LYS A 482 -6.42 -14.31 -36.33
C LYS A 482 -6.41 -14.00 -34.80
N ASP A 483 -6.92 -12.83 -34.43
CA ASP A 483 -6.91 -12.36 -33.02
C ASP A 483 -7.79 -13.23 -32.13
N ARG A 484 -8.93 -13.73 -32.67
CA ARG A 484 -9.79 -14.62 -31.89
C ARG A 484 -9.12 -15.97 -31.66
N CYS A 485 -8.46 -16.53 -32.69
CA CYS A 485 -7.68 -17.76 -32.52
C CYS A 485 -6.55 -17.57 -31.52
N LEU A 486 -5.77 -16.51 -31.64
CA LEU A 486 -4.71 -16.18 -30.71
C LEU A 486 -5.23 -16.15 -29.25
N GLY A 487 -6.32 -15.45 -29.00
CA GLY A 487 -6.91 -15.37 -27.64
C GLY A 487 -7.30 -16.74 -27.09
N LEU A 488 -8.04 -17.53 -27.87
CA LEU A 488 -8.51 -18.87 -27.47
C LEU A 488 -7.34 -19.84 -27.18
N LEU A 489 -6.32 -19.83 -28.03
CA LEU A 489 -5.16 -20.70 -27.85
C LEU A 489 -4.27 -20.27 -26.70
N CYS A 490 -4.07 -18.96 -26.50
CA CYS A 490 -3.39 -18.44 -25.31
C CYS A 490 -4.13 -18.81 -24.00
N ASP A 491 -5.45 -18.68 -23.97
CA ASP A 491 -6.27 -19.07 -22.80
C ASP A 491 -6.12 -20.57 -22.49
N ALA A 492 -6.16 -21.42 -23.52
CA ALA A 492 -5.98 -22.86 -23.38
C ALA A 492 -4.57 -23.20 -22.84
N VAL A 493 -3.52 -22.64 -23.42
CA VAL A 493 -2.14 -22.90 -23.03
C VAL A 493 -1.85 -22.37 -21.62
N CYS A 494 -2.22 -21.14 -21.31
CA CYS A 494 -1.95 -20.54 -19.99
C CYS A 494 -2.69 -21.24 -18.85
N SER A 495 -3.86 -21.81 -19.14
CA SER A 495 -4.67 -22.55 -18.14
C SER A 495 -4.15 -23.97 -17.89
N ASN A 496 -3.61 -24.63 -18.91
CA ASN A 496 -3.19 -26.04 -18.81
C ASN A 496 -1.68 -26.21 -18.51
N PHE A 497 -0.87 -25.20 -18.81
CA PHE A 497 0.59 -25.21 -18.57
C PHE A 497 1.03 -23.99 -17.73
N PRO A 498 0.46 -23.76 -16.54
CA PRO A 498 0.79 -22.59 -15.72
C PRO A 498 2.25 -22.58 -15.25
N GLU A 499 2.89 -23.74 -15.14
CA GLU A 499 4.30 -23.93 -14.76
C GLU A 499 5.27 -23.32 -15.76
N GLU A 500 4.94 -23.30 -17.05
CA GLU A 500 5.78 -22.72 -18.11
C GLU A 500 5.97 -21.20 -17.91
N PHE A 501 5.05 -20.57 -17.21
CA PHE A 501 5.07 -19.13 -16.92
C PHE A 501 5.58 -18.80 -15.50
N ALA A 502 6.01 -19.79 -14.73
CA ALA A 502 6.38 -19.58 -13.32
C ALA A 502 7.56 -18.62 -13.18
N ASP A 503 8.63 -18.81 -13.95
CA ASP A 503 9.81 -17.96 -13.92
C ASP A 503 9.52 -16.55 -14.43
N LEU A 504 8.75 -16.42 -15.50
CA LEU A 504 8.30 -15.12 -16.03
C LEU A 504 7.48 -14.35 -14.98
N LYS A 505 6.51 -15.00 -14.34
CA LYS A 505 5.71 -14.40 -13.27
C LYS A 505 6.58 -13.96 -12.10
N LYS A 506 7.50 -14.82 -11.66
CA LYS A 506 8.45 -14.52 -10.58
C LYS A 506 9.33 -13.31 -10.93
N PHE A 507 9.83 -13.24 -12.16
CA PHE A 507 10.63 -12.13 -12.66
C PHE A 507 9.87 -10.80 -12.59
N ILE A 508 8.63 -10.78 -13.10
CA ILE A 508 7.76 -9.60 -13.06
C ILE A 508 7.41 -9.20 -11.61
N ILE A 509 7.05 -10.17 -10.76
CA ILE A 509 6.71 -9.92 -9.35
C ILE A 509 7.91 -9.36 -8.58
N THR A 510 9.12 -9.87 -8.84
CA THR A 510 10.34 -9.38 -8.18
C THR A 510 10.60 -7.90 -8.49
N GLU A 511 10.32 -7.43 -9.69
CA GLU A 511 10.47 -6.02 -10.04
C GLU A 511 9.32 -5.15 -9.49
N LEU A 512 8.13 -5.71 -9.36
CA LEU A 512 6.99 -5.03 -8.73
C LEU A 512 7.21 -4.80 -7.23
N GLY A 513 7.89 -5.69 -6.55
CA GLY A 513 8.20 -5.62 -5.11
C GLY A 513 7.18 -6.34 -4.27
#